data_af78f44fa2935bfc61653900eb028a07
#
_entry.id   af78f44fa2935bfc61653900eb028a07
#
_cell.length_a   1.000
_cell.length_b   1.000
_cell.length_c   1.000
_cell.angle_alpha   90.00
_cell.angle_beta   90.00
_cell.angle_gamma   90.00
#
_symmetry.space_group_name_H-M   'P 1'
#
loop_
_entity.id
_entity.type
_entity.pdbx_description
1 polymer ?
#
loop_
_entity_poly.entity_id
_entity_poly.type
_entity_poly.pdbx_seq_one_letter_code
_entity_poly.pdbx_strand_id
1 'polypeptide(L)'
;MFPEHKYHIIDVLQKRGHIVGMTGDGVNDAPALKKADCGIAVSDATDAARAAAAIVLLTPGLSVIIDAIKESRRIFQRMNSYAIYRIAETLRVLFFMFLSIIVFNFYPLTAVMIVMLALLNDGAILSIAYDNVRYREQPEAWDMRLVLTIATVLGVVGPIATFGLFSLGDKVFHLDHAHLQTLMYLMLSVAGSLTIFLTRTRGPWWSIRPAKILLCAVIGTQAFATLMAVYGFHIMTPLGWGWAPPEGRLPLRQQCLLLIPR
;
A
#
# COMPACT_ATOMS: atom_id res chain seq x y z
N MET A 1 -26.35 9.07 -37.56
CA MET A 1 -26.69 9.69 -36.27
C MET A 1 -25.94 11.00 -36.21
N PHE A 2 -26.63 12.13 -35.96
CA PHE A 2 -25.96 13.42 -35.91
C PHE A 2 -25.12 13.56 -34.63
N PRO A 3 -24.03 14.35 -34.63
CA PRO A 3 -23.16 14.57 -33.49
C PRO A 3 -23.90 15.01 -32.23
N GLU A 4 -24.90 15.88 -32.42
CA GLU A 4 -25.75 16.40 -31.34
C GLU A 4 -26.53 15.30 -30.60
N HIS A 5 -26.99 14.27 -31.32
CA HIS A 5 -27.71 13.14 -30.71
C HIS A 5 -26.79 12.33 -29.81
N LYS A 6 -25.54 12.08 -30.22
CA LYS A 6 -24.56 11.36 -29.40
C LYS A 6 -24.25 12.12 -28.12
N TYR A 7 -24.02 13.43 -28.24
CA TYR A 7 -23.82 14.30 -27.08
C TYR A 7 -25.00 14.32 -26.13
N HIS A 8 -26.23 14.43 -26.68
CA HIS A 8 -27.46 14.46 -25.88
C HIS A 8 -27.70 13.16 -25.12
N ILE A 9 -27.44 12.01 -25.74
CA ILE A 9 -27.55 10.70 -25.08
C ILE A 9 -26.63 10.62 -23.88
N ILE A 10 -25.37 11.04 -24.02
CA ILE A 10 -24.40 11.07 -22.92
C ILE A 10 -24.91 11.99 -21.79
N ASP A 11 -25.36 13.18 -22.13
CA ASP A 11 -25.85 14.14 -21.15
C ASP A 11 -27.06 13.60 -20.35
N VAL A 12 -28.01 12.95 -21.03
CA VAL A 12 -29.18 12.33 -20.39
C VAL A 12 -28.75 11.17 -19.46
N LEU A 13 -27.80 10.33 -19.89
CA LEU A 13 -27.32 9.22 -19.08
C LEU A 13 -26.57 9.74 -17.84
N GLN A 14 -25.72 10.75 -17.99
CA GLN A 14 -25.01 11.40 -16.87
C GLN A 14 -25.97 12.06 -15.89
N LYS A 15 -27.03 12.74 -16.37
CA LYS A 15 -28.08 13.31 -15.51
C LYS A 15 -28.85 12.26 -14.72
N ARG A 16 -28.90 11.01 -15.20
CA ARG A 16 -29.47 9.87 -14.49
C ARG A 16 -28.50 9.19 -13.53
N GLY A 17 -27.27 9.74 -13.37
CA GLY A 17 -26.26 9.21 -12.45
C GLY A 17 -25.43 8.06 -13.01
N HIS A 18 -25.48 7.81 -14.33
CA HIS A 18 -24.62 6.83 -14.97
C HIS A 18 -23.25 7.40 -15.29
N ILE A 19 -22.19 6.60 -15.11
CA ILE A 19 -20.83 6.89 -15.63
C ILE A 19 -20.79 6.36 -17.07
N VAL A 20 -20.55 7.24 -18.03
CA VAL A 20 -20.67 6.95 -19.45
C VAL A 20 -19.31 6.87 -20.12
N GLY A 21 -18.97 5.71 -20.69
CA GLY A 21 -17.87 5.52 -21.61
C GLY A 21 -18.37 5.68 -23.07
N MET A 22 -17.62 6.35 -23.90
CA MET A 22 -17.93 6.47 -25.33
C MET A 22 -16.70 6.15 -26.19
N THR A 23 -16.93 5.38 -27.26
CA THR A 23 -15.93 5.15 -28.30
C THR A 23 -16.26 5.94 -29.56
N GLY A 24 -15.24 6.48 -30.22
CA GLY A 24 -15.44 7.22 -31.48
C GLY A 24 -14.17 7.26 -32.33
N ASP A 25 -14.35 7.49 -33.63
CA ASP A 25 -13.29 7.51 -34.65
C ASP A 25 -13.23 8.82 -35.42
N GLY A 26 -14.32 9.54 -35.51
CA GLY A 26 -14.46 10.70 -36.40
C GLY A 26 -14.46 12.05 -35.69
N VAL A 27 -14.29 13.10 -36.49
CA VAL A 27 -14.41 14.52 -36.04
C VAL A 27 -15.77 14.78 -35.41
N ASN A 28 -16.82 14.15 -35.93
CA ASN A 28 -18.19 14.27 -35.44
C ASN A 28 -18.39 13.70 -34.04
N ASP A 29 -17.48 12.85 -33.57
CA ASP A 29 -17.52 12.21 -32.25
C ASP A 29 -16.79 13.05 -31.20
N ALA A 30 -15.94 13.97 -31.60
CA ALA A 30 -15.12 14.76 -30.70
C ALA A 30 -15.91 15.47 -29.57
N PRO A 31 -17.05 16.13 -29.83
CA PRO A 31 -17.84 16.75 -28.75
C PRO A 31 -18.40 15.72 -27.76
N ALA A 32 -18.83 14.57 -28.25
CA ALA A 32 -19.37 13.48 -27.44
C ALA A 32 -18.28 12.75 -26.64
N LEU A 33 -17.11 12.53 -27.26
CA LEU A 33 -15.93 11.95 -26.59
C LEU A 33 -15.47 12.84 -25.42
N LYS A 34 -15.45 14.16 -25.62
CA LYS A 34 -15.08 15.13 -24.60
C LYS A 34 -16.11 15.24 -23.47
N LYS A 35 -17.41 15.02 -23.79
CA LYS A 35 -18.51 15.07 -22.82
C LYS A 35 -18.58 13.83 -21.95
N ALA A 36 -18.24 12.66 -22.48
CA ALA A 36 -18.26 11.39 -21.77
C ALA A 36 -17.30 11.40 -20.58
N ASP A 37 -17.62 10.64 -19.51
CA ASP A 37 -16.74 10.47 -18.36
C ASP A 37 -15.43 9.76 -18.75
N CYS A 38 -15.50 8.90 -19.79
CA CYS A 38 -14.34 8.28 -20.43
C CYS A 38 -14.53 8.20 -21.94
N GLY A 39 -13.97 9.17 -22.66
CA GLY A 39 -13.88 9.13 -24.13
C GLY A 39 -12.73 8.25 -24.59
N ILE A 40 -12.97 7.33 -25.52
CA ILE A 40 -11.98 6.40 -26.05
C ILE A 40 -11.92 6.56 -27.59
N ALA A 41 -10.79 7.02 -28.10
CA ALA A 41 -10.53 7.03 -29.54
C ALA A 41 -9.99 5.68 -30.01
N VAL A 42 -10.55 5.15 -31.08
CA VAL A 42 -10.05 3.89 -31.68
C VAL A 42 -8.72 4.10 -32.43
N SER A 43 -8.03 3.04 -32.79
CA SER A 43 -6.70 3.10 -33.43
C SER A 43 -6.67 3.96 -34.70
N ASP A 44 -7.73 3.90 -35.49
CA ASP A 44 -7.84 4.58 -36.77
C ASP A 44 -8.56 5.94 -36.67
N ALA A 45 -8.73 6.45 -35.44
CA ALA A 45 -9.42 7.70 -35.18
C ALA A 45 -8.67 8.90 -35.75
N THR A 46 -9.44 9.90 -36.18
CA THR A 46 -8.93 11.20 -36.62
C THR A 46 -8.22 11.93 -35.49
N ASP A 47 -7.32 12.87 -35.83
CA ASP A 47 -6.60 13.68 -34.82
C ASP A 47 -7.55 14.48 -33.93
N ALA A 48 -8.69 14.94 -34.45
CA ALA A 48 -9.70 15.63 -33.66
C ALA A 48 -10.35 14.69 -32.61
N ALA A 49 -10.66 13.44 -32.97
CA ALA A 49 -11.20 12.46 -32.02
C ALA A 49 -10.14 12.07 -30.98
N ARG A 50 -8.89 11.87 -31.40
CA ARG A 50 -7.77 11.59 -30.48
C ARG A 50 -7.52 12.73 -29.48
N ALA A 51 -7.57 13.97 -29.94
CA ALA A 51 -7.40 15.13 -29.08
C ALA A 51 -8.55 15.33 -28.07
N ALA A 52 -9.75 14.85 -28.41
CA ALA A 52 -10.93 14.93 -27.55
C ALA A 52 -11.05 13.75 -26.56
N ALA A 53 -10.39 12.63 -26.82
CA ALA A 53 -10.49 11.41 -26.04
C ALA A 53 -9.55 11.41 -24.83
N ALA A 54 -9.99 10.78 -23.74
CA ALA A 54 -9.15 10.52 -22.56
C ALA A 54 -8.20 9.34 -22.77
N ILE A 55 -8.58 8.38 -23.63
CA ILE A 55 -7.79 7.18 -23.94
C ILE A 55 -7.73 7.04 -25.48
N VAL A 56 -6.54 6.72 -25.98
CA VAL A 56 -6.34 6.42 -27.41
C VAL A 56 -5.86 4.98 -27.54
N LEU A 57 -6.59 4.16 -28.30
CA LEU A 57 -6.21 2.78 -28.58
C LEU A 57 -5.15 2.76 -29.69
N LEU A 58 -4.08 2.00 -29.49
CA LEU A 58 -3.01 1.83 -30.49
C LEU A 58 -3.23 0.62 -31.39
N THR A 59 -4.00 -0.35 -30.91
CA THR A 59 -4.32 -1.58 -31.65
C THR A 59 -5.79 -1.64 -32.01
N PRO A 60 -6.15 -2.14 -33.19
CA PRO A 60 -7.54 -2.24 -33.61
C PRO A 60 -8.28 -3.33 -32.81
N GLY A 61 -9.58 -3.13 -32.65
CA GLY A 61 -10.48 -4.10 -32.04
C GLY A 61 -11.07 -3.68 -30.70
N LEU A 62 -12.34 -4.05 -30.49
CA LEU A 62 -13.08 -3.76 -29.26
C LEU A 62 -12.57 -4.58 -28.05
N SER A 63 -11.88 -5.68 -28.29
CA SER A 63 -11.26 -6.50 -27.23
C SER A 63 -10.25 -5.71 -26.40
N VAL A 64 -9.56 -4.75 -27.00
CA VAL A 64 -8.60 -3.86 -26.33
C VAL A 64 -9.30 -3.02 -25.24
N ILE A 65 -10.55 -2.62 -25.47
CA ILE A 65 -11.35 -1.88 -24.46
C ILE A 65 -11.64 -2.78 -23.27
N ILE A 66 -11.96 -4.04 -23.49
CA ILE A 66 -12.19 -5.02 -22.41
C ILE A 66 -10.93 -5.19 -21.58
N ASP A 67 -9.76 -5.29 -22.22
CA ASP A 67 -8.49 -5.42 -21.52
C ASP A 67 -8.13 -4.14 -20.75
N ALA A 68 -8.41 -2.97 -21.31
CA ALA A 68 -8.26 -1.68 -20.62
C ALA A 68 -9.16 -1.61 -19.36
N ILE A 69 -10.41 -2.06 -19.45
CA ILE A 69 -11.33 -2.13 -18.31
C ILE A 69 -10.79 -3.09 -17.23
N LYS A 70 -10.32 -4.27 -17.62
CA LYS A 70 -9.75 -5.24 -16.68
C LYS A 70 -8.52 -4.66 -15.99
N GLU A 71 -7.63 -4.02 -16.73
CA GLU A 71 -6.43 -3.42 -16.15
C GLU A 71 -6.73 -2.23 -15.24
N SER A 72 -7.68 -1.37 -15.62
CA SER A 72 -8.11 -0.26 -14.74
C SER A 72 -8.68 -0.78 -13.40
N ARG A 73 -9.43 -1.90 -13.41
CA ARG A 73 -9.91 -2.55 -12.19
C ARG A 73 -8.78 -3.13 -11.33
N ARG A 74 -7.73 -3.68 -11.97
CA ARG A 74 -6.52 -4.13 -11.25
C ARG A 74 -5.79 -2.96 -10.62
N ILE A 75 -5.61 -1.85 -11.35
CA ILE A 75 -5.01 -0.62 -10.86
C ILE A 75 -5.80 -0.11 -9.66
N PHE A 76 -7.13 -0.04 -9.77
CA PHE A 76 -8.00 0.40 -8.67
C PHE A 76 -7.82 -0.47 -7.41
N GLN A 77 -7.74 -1.79 -7.57
CA GLN A 77 -7.50 -2.69 -6.45
C GLN A 77 -6.12 -2.47 -5.80
N ARG A 78 -5.06 -2.26 -6.59
CA ARG A 78 -3.72 -1.93 -6.09
C ARG A 78 -3.72 -0.60 -5.32
N MET A 79 -4.40 0.43 -5.86
CA MET A 79 -4.56 1.73 -5.20
C MET A 79 -5.32 1.62 -3.87
N ASN A 80 -6.37 0.82 -3.82
CA ASN A 80 -7.13 0.59 -2.59
C ASN A 80 -6.26 -0.08 -1.52
N SER A 81 -5.49 -1.10 -1.89
CA SER A 81 -4.55 -1.76 -0.99
C SER A 81 -3.45 -0.82 -0.50
N TYR A 82 -2.92 0.01 -1.39
CA TYR A 82 -1.95 1.07 -1.02
C TYR A 82 -2.54 2.07 -0.02
N ALA A 83 -3.77 2.54 -0.26
CA ALA A 83 -4.42 3.50 0.62
C ALA A 83 -4.66 2.93 2.03
N ILE A 84 -5.18 1.69 2.13
CA ILE A 84 -5.37 1.01 3.42
C ILE A 84 -4.04 0.89 4.17
N TYR A 85 -2.99 0.40 3.48
CA TYR A 85 -1.67 0.28 4.08
C TYR A 85 -1.14 1.63 4.58
N ARG A 86 -1.19 2.67 3.75
CA ARG A 86 -0.63 3.99 4.08
C ARG A 86 -1.30 4.61 5.30
N ILE A 87 -2.62 4.54 5.37
CA ILE A 87 -3.37 5.04 6.51
C ILE A 87 -3.06 4.21 7.77
N ALA A 88 -3.08 2.88 7.66
CA ALA A 88 -2.79 1.98 8.79
C ALA A 88 -1.37 2.20 9.33
N GLU A 89 -0.37 2.35 8.45
CA GLU A 89 1.01 2.61 8.83
C GLU A 89 1.18 3.93 9.56
N THR A 90 0.58 5.00 9.02
CA THR A 90 0.61 6.32 9.64
C THR A 90 -0.03 6.31 11.03
N LEU A 91 -1.21 5.71 11.16
CA LEU A 91 -1.89 5.58 12.45
C LEU A 91 -1.07 4.76 13.44
N ARG A 92 -0.47 3.65 12.99
CA ARG A 92 0.35 2.79 13.84
C ARG A 92 1.55 3.55 14.41
N VAL A 93 2.31 4.26 13.57
CA VAL A 93 3.48 5.02 14.02
C VAL A 93 3.07 6.16 14.95
N LEU A 94 2.01 6.90 14.60
CA LEU A 94 1.50 8.01 15.45
C LEU A 94 1.03 7.51 16.80
N PHE A 95 0.20 6.49 16.87
CA PHE A 95 -0.29 5.94 18.13
C PHE A 95 0.84 5.37 18.98
N PHE A 96 1.79 4.67 18.35
CA PHE A 96 2.93 4.12 19.05
C PHE A 96 3.80 5.23 19.67
N MET A 97 4.14 6.26 18.88
CA MET A 97 4.93 7.40 19.36
C MET A 97 4.21 8.15 20.48
N PHE A 98 2.95 8.49 20.25
CA PHE A 98 2.13 9.24 21.21
C PHE A 98 2.00 8.50 22.55
N LEU A 99 1.62 7.22 22.52
CA LEU A 99 1.46 6.42 23.73
C LEU A 99 2.80 6.17 24.44
N SER A 100 3.89 5.97 23.72
CA SER A 100 5.21 5.78 24.31
C SER A 100 5.65 7.02 25.09
N ILE A 101 5.40 8.20 24.56
CA ILE A 101 5.75 9.45 25.24
C ILE A 101 4.89 9.67 26.49
N ILE A 102 3.56 9.47 26.39
CA ILE A 102 2.64 9.75 27.51
C ILE A 102 2.76 8.70 28.62
N VAL A 103 2.82 7.41 28.25
CA VAL A 103 2.76 6.33 29.25
C VAL A 103 4.12 6.04 29.87
N PHE A 104 5.18 6.07 29.06
CA PHE A 104 6.52 5.66 29.48
C PHE A 104 7.50 6.84 29.60
N ASN A 105 7.08 8.08 29.24
CA ASN A 105 7.94 9.26 29.17
C ASN A 105 9.25 8.99 28.41
N PHE A 106 9.14 8.23 27.31
CA PHE A 106 10.26 7.71 26.53
C PHE A 106 10.04 7.96 25.03
N TYR A 107 11.10 8.40 24.33
CA TYR A 107 11.11 8.54 22.88
C TYR A 107 11.56 7.23 22.25
N PRO A 108 10.65 6.42 21.68
CA PRO A 108 10.97 5.07 21.21
C PRO A 108 11.79 5.04 19.91
N LEU A 109 11.84 6.15 19.18
CA LEU A 109 12.59 6.28 17.93
C LEU A 109 13.28 7.65 17.88
N THR A 110 14.50 7.67 17.34
CA THR A 110 15.16 8.92 16.97
C THR A 110 14.62 9.48 15.66
N ALA A 111 14.80 10.77 15.39
CA ALA A 111 14.37 11.39 14.14
C ALA A 111 14.95 10.69 12.91
N VAL A 112 16.20 10.26 12.96
CA VAL A 112 16.85 9.54 11.86
C VAL A 112 16.24 8.16 11.66
N MET A 113 15.92 7.43 12.72
CA MET A 113 15.21 6.14 12.64
C MET A 113 13.83 6.28 11.99
N ILE A 114 13.08 7.35 12.31
CA ILE A 114 11.77 7.62 11.70
C ILE A 114 11.91 7.85 10.19
N VAL A 115 12.87 8.67 9.76
CA VAL A 115 13.11 8.93 8.34
C VAL A 115 13.53 7.65 7.62
N MET A 116 14.43 6.86 8.20
CA MET A 116 14.87 5.59 7.62
C MET A 116 13.71 4.59 7.51
N LEU A 117 12.87 4.48 8.55
CA LEU A 117 11.68 3.63 8.55
C LEU A 117 10.71 4.05 7.44
N ALA A 118 10.46 5.36 7.30
CA ALA A 118 9.58 5.88 6.26
C ALA A 118 10.12 5.56 4.86
N LEU A 119 11.41 5.82 4.58
CA LEU A 119 12.03 5.56 3.28
C LEU A 119 11.97 4.07 2.90
N LEU A 120 12.25 3.17 3.84
CA LEU A 120 12.25 1.73 3.59
C LEU A 120 10.82 1.21 3.36
N ASN A 121 9.87 1.65 4.17
CA ASN A 121 8.47 1.28 4.01
C ASN A 121 7.88 1.85 2.71
N ASP A 122 8.22 3.08 2.34
CA ASP A 122 7.78 3.69 1.09
C ASP A 122 8.38 2.97 -0.12
N GLY A 123 9.66 2.60 -0.08
CA GLY A 123 10.31 1.80 -1.11
C GLY A 123 9.64 0.43 -1.30
N ALA A 124 9.28 -0.24 -0.21
CA ALA A 124 8.60 -1.52 -0.24
C ALA A 124 7.17 -1.40 -0.82
N ILE A 125 6.37 -0.44 -0.33
CA ILE A 125 4.96 -0.32 -0.73
C ILE A 125 4.78 0.16 -2.17
N LEU A 126 5.69 0.97 -2.72
CA LEU A 126 5.62 1.39 -4.12
C LEU A 126 5.63 0.19 -5.08
N SER A 127 6.26 -0.91 -4.71
CA SER A 127 6.27 -2.14 -5.51
C SER A 127 4.91 -2.82 -5.64
N ILE A 128 3.89 -2.41 -4.85
CA ILE A 128 2.51 -2.92 -4.97
C ILE A 128 1.88 -2.58 -6.32
N ALA A 129 2.39 -1.54 -7.01
CA ALA A 129 1.96 -1.18 -8.36
C ALA A 129 2.14 -2.33 -9.36
N TYR A 130 3.08 -3.22 -9.10
CA TYR A 130 3.37 -4.39 -9.94
C TYR A 130 2.82 -5.70 -9.36
N ASP A 131 2.04 -5.64 -8.26
CA ASP A 131 1.55 -6.86 -7.61
C ASP A 131 0.44 -7.55 -8.40
N ASN A 132 0.37 -8.87 -8.21
CA ASN A 132 -0.67 -9.70 -8.78
C ASN A 132 -1.96 -9.52 -7.99
N VAL A 133 -3.00 -9.03 -8.66
CA VAL A 133 -4.32 -8.81 -8.06
C VAL A 133 -5.42 -9.44 -8.90
N ARG A 134 -6.47 -9.92 -8.26
CA ARG A 134 -7.72 -10.32 -8.93
C ARG A 134 -8.63 -9.10 -9.02
N TYR A 135 -9.04 -8.75 -10.23
CA TYR A 135 -10.07 -7.74 -10.44
C TYR A 135 -11.46 -8.33 -10.21
N ARG A 136 -12.40 -7.50 -9.81
CA ARG A 136 -13.83 -7.87 -9.76
C ARG A 136 -14.48 -7.68 -11.11
N GLU A 137 -15.48 -8.54 -11.39
CA GLU A 137 -16.30 -8.41 -12.61
C GLU A 137 -17.25 -7.20 -12.54
N GLN A 138 -17.65 -6.82 -11.34
CA GLN A 138 -18.50 -5.63 -11.11
C GLN A 138 -17.66 -4.37 -10.92
N PRO A 139 -18.17 -3.19 -11.35
CA PRO A 139 -17.56 -1.90 -11.06
C PRO A 139 -17.41 -1.69 -9.54
N GLU A 140 -16.30 -1.16 -9.13
CA GLU A 140 -16.03 -0.80 -7.73
C GLU A 140 -15.91 0.72 -7.59
N ALA A 141 -16.47 1.23 -6.50
CA ALA A 141 -16.27 2.59 -6.05
C ALA A 141 -15.46 2.61 -4.74
N TRP A 142 -14.88 3.74 -4.41
CA TRP A 142 -14.22 3.94 -3.13
C TRP A 142 -15.24 3.89 -1.99
N ASP A 143 -15.13 2.88 -1.14
CA ASP A 143 -15.82 2.86 0.13
C ASP A 143 -14.86 3.34 1.22
N MET A 144 -14.85 4.67 1.43
CA MET A 144 -13.96 5.30 2.41
C MET A 144 -14.24 4.82 3.84
N ARG A 145 -15.47 4.43 4.16
CA ARG A 145 -15.80 3.90 5.50
C ARG A 145 -15.10 2.57 5.73
N LEU A 146 -15.16 1.67 4.74
CA LEU A 146 -14.48 0.37 4.81
C LEU A 146 -12.97 0.55 4.88
N VAL A 147 -12.40 1.40 4.03
CA VAL A 147 -10.95 1.70 4.00
C VAL A 147 -10.48 2.21 5.35
N LEU A 148 -11.16 3.23 5.89
CA LEU A 148 -10.82 3.81 7.18
C LEU A 148 -11.00 2.81 8.34
N THR A 149 -12.07 2.01 8.33
CA THR A 149 -12.31 1.02 9.38
C THR A 149 -11.19 -0.03 9.40
N ILE A 150 -10.84 -0.62 8.26
CA ILE A 150 -9.77 -1.62 8.18
C ILE A 150 -8.42 -1.00 8.57
N ALA A 151 -8.11 0.19 8.04
CA ALA A 151 -6.86 0.88 8.35
C ALA A 151 -6.75 1.25 9.84
N THR A 152 -7.83 1.70 10.46
CA THR A 152 -7.86 2.03 11.89
C THR A 152 -7.68 0.78 12.76
N VAL A 153 -8.37 -0.32 12.43
CA VAL A 153 -8.19 -1.59 13.17
C VAL A 153 -6.74 -2.06 13.09
N LEU A 154 -6.15 -2.09 11.89
CA LEU A 154 -4.74 -2.46 11.72
C LEU A 154 -3.78 -1.48 12.41
N GLY A 155 -4.09 -0.19 12.35
CA GLY A 155 -3.31 0.88 12.98
C GLY A 155 -3.35 0.86 14.52
N VAL A 156 -4.42 0.35 15.13
CA VAL A 156 -4.56 0.23 16.59
C VAL A 156 -4.03 -1.10 17.11
N VAL A 157 -4.30 -2.20 16.41
CA VAL A 157 -3.82 -3.54 16.82
C VAL A 157 -2.28 -3.61 16.76
N GLY A 158 -1.65 -2.98 15.76
CA GLY A 158 -0.20 -2.95 15.62
C GLY A 158 0.54 -2.40 16.87
N PRO A 159 0.21 -1.23 17.39
CA PRO A 159 0.77 -0.69 18.61
C PRO A 159 0.62 -1.59 19.83
N ILE A 160 -0.48 -2.30 20.00
CA ILE A 160 -0.68 -3.23 21.12
C ILE A 160 0.41 -4.31 21.13
N ALA A 161 0.67 -4.92 19.97
CA ALA A 161 1.75 -5.91 19.84
C ALA A 161 3.13 -5.28 20.06
N THR A 162 3.35 -4.06 19.56
CA THR A 162 4.61 -3.33 19.74
C THR A 162 4.85 -2.95 21.20
N PHE A 163 3.81 -2.52 21.93
CA PHE A 163 3.90 -2.26 23.38
C PHE A 163 4.13 -3.53 24.20
N GLY A 164 3.56 -4.66 23.77
CA GLY A 164 3.85 -5.96 24.39
C GLY A 164 5.35 -6.27 24.32
N LEU A 165 5.96 -6.10 23.14
CA LEU A 165 7.40 -6.31 22.96
C LEU A 165 8.25 -5.25 23.68
N PHE A 166 7.81 -3.98 23.70
CA PHE A 166 8.44 -2.92 24.49
C PHE A 166 8.50 -3.29 25.98
N SER A 167 7.37 -3.71 26.54
CA SER A 167 7.29 -4.11 27.95
C SER A 167 8.15 -5.33 28.27
N LEU A 168 8.29 -6.26 27.35
CA LEU A 168 9.21 -7.40 27.47
C LEU A 168 10.67 -6.93 27.46
N GLY A 169 11.02 -6.03 26.53
CA GLY A 169 12.36 -5.47 26.42
C GLY A 169 12.80 -4.71 27.66
N ASP A 170 11.90 -3.88 28.20
CA ASP A 170 12.17 -3.07 29.38
C ASP A 170 12.16 -3.89 30.67
N LYS A 171 11.09 -4.67 30.94
CA LYS A 171 10.88 -5.34 32.24
C LYS A 171 11.55 -6.70 32.37
N VAL A 172 11.73 -7.45 31.28
CA VAL A 172 12.29 -8.80 31.30
C VAL A 172 13.76 -8.81 30.92
N PHE A 173 14.11 -8.03 29.89
CA PHE A 173 15.48 -8.00 29.38
C PHE A 173 16.31 -6.82 29.94
N HIS A 174 15.68 -5.89 30.67
CA HIS A 174 16.33 -4.72 31.26
C HIS A 174 17.26 -3.97 30.29
N LEU A 175 16.74 -3.74 29.06
CA LEU A 175 17.48 -3.12 28.00
C LEU A 175 17.76 -1.65 28.27
N ASP A 176 18.96 -1.22 27.94
CA ASP A 176 19.28 0.18 27.86
C ASP A 176 18.41 0.90 26.82
N HIS A 177 18.04 2.15 27.07
CA HIS A 177 17.17 2.96 26.23
C HIS A 177 17.59 2.98 24.76
N ALA A 178 18.91 3.00 24.48
CA ALA A 178 19.42 3.04 23.12
C ALA A 178 19.21 1.71 22.37
N HIS A 179 19.38 0.57 23.02
CA HIS A 179 19.09 -0.75 22.44
C HIS A 179 17.58 -0.95 22.25
N LEU A 180 16.78 -0.43 23.19
CA LEU A 180 15.34 -0.49 23.11
C LEU A 180 14.80 0.29 21.90
N GLN A 181 15.38 1.46 21.58
CA GLN A 181 15.05 2.23 20.38
C GLN A 181 15.34 1.44 19.09
N THR A 182 16.49 0.78 19.00
CA THR A 182 16.84 -0.03 17.82
C THR A 182 15.93 -1.24 17.70
N LEU A 183 15.54 -1.87 18.80
CA LEU A 183 14.58 -2.96 18.81
C LEU A 183 13.21 -2.51 18.31
N MET A 184 12.73 -1.34 18.75
CA MET A 184 11.46 -0.77 18.31
C MET A 184 11.48 -0.39 16.82
N TYR A 185 12.58 0.16 16.34
CA TYR A 185 12.79 0.41 14.91
C TYR A 185 12.63 -0.87 14.09
N LEU A 186 13.32 -1.94 14.49
CA LEU A 186 13.26 -3.22 13.79
C LEU A 186 11.85 -3.81 13.82
N MET A 187 11.19 -3.77 14.98
CA MET A 187 9.81 -4.24 15.14
C MET A 187 8.83 -3.51 14.24
N LEU A 188 8.91 -2.18 14.17
CA LEU A 188 8.03 -1.38 13.31
C LEU A 188 8.31 -1.64 11.82
N SER A 189 9.57 -1.86 11.43
CA SER A 189 9.93 -2.22 10.07
C SER A 189 9.34 -3.58 9.67
N VAL A 190 9.48 -4.61 10.51
CA VAL A 190 8.88 -5.94 10.28
C VAL A 190 7.37 -5.85 10.21
N ALA A 191 6.74 -5.16 11.16
CA ALA A 191 5.29 -4.98 11.18
C ALA A 191 4.79 -4.24 9.94
N GLY A 192 5.53 -3.21 9.44
CA GLY A 192 5.25 -2.54 8.17
C GLY A 192 5.24 -3.50 6.99
N SER A 193 6.30 -4.27 6.87
CA SER A 193 6.43 -5.29 5.81
C SER A 193 5.32 -6.33 5.84
N LEU A 194 4.93 -6.82 7.02
CA LEU A 194 3.82 -7.78 7.18
C LEU A 194 2.47 -7.14 6.83
N THR A 195 2.26 -5.87 7.18
CA THR A 195 1.02 -5.15 6.86
C THR A 195 0.82 -5.03 5.35
N ILE A 196 1.89 -4.90 4.54
CA ILE A 196 1.80 -4.92 3.08
C ILE A 196 1.13 -6.21 2.61
N PHE A 197 1.56 -7.37 3.14
CA PHE A 197 0.97 -8.66 2.77
C PHE A 197 -0.47 -8.84 3.25
N LEU A 198 -0.83 -8.26 4.39
CA LEU A 198 -2.20 -8.32 4.92
C LEU A 198 -3.17 -7.45 4.13
N THR A 199 -2.73 -6.29 3.64
CA THR A 199 -3.58 -5.33 2.94
C THR A 199 -3.72 -5.57 1.43
N ARG A 200 -2.83 -6.38 0.82
CA ARG A 200 -2.81 -6.64 -0.63
C ARG A 200 -3.97 -7.48 -1.15
N THR A 201 -4.58 -8.30 -0.30
CA THR A 201 -5.69 -9.19 -0.66
C THR A 201 -6.87 -8.96 0.25
N ARG A 202 -8.09 -9.11 -0.29
CA ARG A 202 -9.33 -9.05 0.52
C ARG A 202 -9.65 -10.38 1.20
N GLY A 203 -8.96 -11.44 0.85
CA GLY A 203 -9.06 -12.77 1.45
C GLY A 203 -7.79 -13.11 2.23
N PRO A 204 -7.59 -14.37 2.58
CA PRO A 204 -6.38 -14.82 3.24
C PRO A 204 -5.14 -14.39 2.46
N TRP A 205 -4.08 -13.97 3.16
CA TRP A 205 -2.85 -13.43 2.55
C TRP A 205 -2.17 -14.39 1.56
N TRP A 206 -2.44 -15.70 1.70
CA TRP A 206 -1.92 -16.76 0.81
C TRP A 206 -2.79 -17.02 -0.43
N SER A 207 -3.95 -16.37 -0.57
CA SER A 207 -4.90 -16.62 -1.67
C SER A 207 -4.37 -16.28 -3.06
N ILE A 208 -3.47 -15.30 -3.14
CA ILE A 208 -2.85 -14.84 -4.38
C ILE A 208 -1.34 -14.76 -4.15
N ARG A 209 -0.56 -15.42 -5.01
CA ARG A 209 0.90 -15.33 -4.93
C ARG A 209 1.37 -13.90 -5.20
N PRO A 210 2.22 -13.31 -4.33
CA PRO A 210 2.76 -11.98 -4.55
C PRO A 210 3.63 -11.96 -5.81
N ALA A 211 3.67 -10.81 -6.49
CA ALA A 211 4.59 -10.61 -7.59
C ALA A 211 6.05 -10.69 -7.09
N LYS A 212 6.93 -11.21 -7.95
CA LYS A 212 8.37 -11.33 -7.61
C LYS A 212 8.97 -9.96 -7.25
N ILE A 213 8.56 -8.90 -7.95
CA ILE A 213 9.03 -7.53 -7.69
C ILE A 213 8.65 -7.09 -6.26
N LEU A 214 7.40 -7.28 -5.85
CA LEU A 214 6.95 -6.97 -4.49
C LEU A 214 7.73 -7.78 -3.46
N LEU A 215 7.91 -9.06 -3.69
CA LEU A 215 8.59 -9.96 -2.77
C LEU A 215 10.07 -9.57 -2.60
N CYS A 216 10.76 -9.30 -3.72
CA CYS A 216 12.15 -8.84 -3.70
C CYS A 216 12.29 -7.47 -3.02
N ALA A 217 11.37 -6.53 -3.27
CA ALA A 217 11.39 -5.22 -2.64
C ALA A 217 11.22 -5.32 -1.11
N VAL A 218 10.20 -6.08 -0.65
CA VAL A 218 9.94 -6.24 0.78
C VAL A 218 11.08 -6.99 1.48
N ILE A 219 11.59 -8.07 0.90
CA ILE A 219 12.72 -8.81 1.48
C ILE A 219 13.99 -7.94 1.47
N GLY A 220 14.25 -7.22 0.39
CA GLY A 220 15.43 -6.36 0.27
C GLY A 220 15.41 -5.22 1.28
N THR A 221 14.30 -4.51 1.43
CA THR A 221 14.15 -3.43 2.41
C THR A 221 14.22 -3.95 3.83
N GLN A 222 13.64 -5.12 4.12
CA GLN A 222 13.70 -5.74 5.43
C GLN A 222 15.11 -6.25 5.76
N ALA A 223 15.82 -6.85 4.81
CA ALA A 223 17.22 -7.24 4.99
C ALA A 223 18.09 -6.02 5.28
N PHE A 224 17.89 -4.93 4.55
CA PHE A 224 18.61 -3.68 4.80
C PHE A 224 18.29 -3.10 6.19
N ALA A 225 17.01 -3.02 6.59
CA ALA A 225 16.60 -2.58 7.92
C ALA A 225 17.25 -3.41 9.03
N THR A 226 17.31 -4.74 8.83
CA THR A 226 17.92 -5.65 9.78
C THR A 226 19.44 -5.44 9.87
N LEU A 227 20.13 -5.28 8.74
CA LEU A 227 21.57 -4.97 8.73
C LEU A 227 21.86 -3.65 9.44
N MET A 228 21.02 -2.62 9.21
CA MET A 228 21.14 -1.34 9.91
C MET A 228 20.99 -1.50 11.42
N ALA A 229 20.02 -2.28 11.87
CA ALA A 229 19.78 -2.55 13.30
C ALA A 229 20.93 -3.38 13.93
N VAL A 230 21.49 -4.35 13.20
CA VAL A 230 22.55 -5.24 13.71
C VAL A 230 23.89 -4.53 13.80
N TYR A 231 24.27 -3.76 12.77
CA TYR A 231 25.58 -3.10 12.69
C TYR A 231 25.56 -1.64 13.20
N GLY A 232 24.39 -1.02 13.32
CA GLY A 232 24.21 0.33 13.85
C GLY A 232 24.67 1.47 12.95
N PHE A 233 25.66 1.29 12.09
CA PHE A 233 26.26 2.26 11.14
C PHE A 233 26.41 3.70 11.68
N HIS A 234 26.77 3.86 12.94
CA HIS A 234 26.85 5.14 13.66
C HIS A 234 25.51 5.93 13.77
N ILE A 235 24.40 5.35 13.34
CA ILE A 235 23.07 5.98 13.33
C ILE A 235 22.23 5.49 14.51
N MET A 236 22.42 4.23 14.92
CA MET A 236 21.70 3.58 16.01
C MET A 236 22.63 2.63 16.76
N THR A 237 22.26 2.26 17.97
CA THR A 237 23.03 1.32 18.79
C THR A 237 22.95 -0.07 18.18
N PRO A 238 24.07 -0.73 17.87
CA PRO A 238 24.07 -2.04 17.22
C PRO A 238 23.51 -3.12 18.14
N LEU A 239 22.55 -3.91 17.65
CA LEU A 239 22.02 -5.07 18.39
C LEU A 239 22.94 -6.31 18.29
N GLY A 240 23.79 -6.40 17.24
CA GLY A 240 24.62 -7.58 16.96
C GLY A 240 23.81 -8.82 16.55
N TRP A 241 24.46 -9.81 15.95
CA TRP A 241 23.81 -11.08 15.53
C TRP A 241 23.50 -12.03 16.67
N GLY A 242 24.15 -11.87 17.78
CA GLY A 242 24.03 -12.72 18.97
C GLY A 242 23.39 -11.99 20.13
N TRP A 243 22.55 -10.98 19.85
CA TRP A 243 22.01 -10.16 20.90
C TRP A 243 21.32 -11.00 21.97
N ALA A 244 22.05 -11.12 23.05
CA ALA A 244 21.60 -11.64 24.31
C ALA A 244 22.07 -10.65 25.36
N PRO A 245 21.21 -10.21 26.29
CA PRO A 245 21.69 -9.60 27.49
C PRO A 245 22.70 -10.54 28.17
N PRO A 246 23.64 -10.03 28.96
CA PRO A 246 24.72 -10.88 29.52
C PRO A 246 24.22 -12.07 30.33
N GLU A 247 22.92 -12.22 30.56
CA GLU A 247 22.33 -13.29 31.39
C GLU A 247 21.19 -14.12 30.74
N GLY A 248 20.89 -13.95 29.46
CA GLY A 248 19.82 -14.79 28.83
C GLY A 248 19.68 -14.67 27.32
N ARG A 249 20.15 -15.68 26.60
CA ARG A 249 20.12 -15.75 25.14
C ARG A 249 18.74 -16.15 24.62
N LEU A 250 18.03 -15.24 23.96
CA LEU A 250 16.93 -15.58 23.07
C LEU A 250 17.36 -15.31 21.62
N PRO A 251 17.56 -16.36 20.79
CA PRO A 251 17.99 -16.19 19.41
C PRO A 251 16.89 -15.52 18.57
N LEU A 252 17.27 -14.65 17.63
CA LEU A 252 16.41 -13.98 16.64
C LEU A 252 15.37 -14.90 15.98
N ARG A 253 15.62 -16.21 15.95
CA ARG A 253 14.71 -17.26 15.46
C ARG A 253 13.40 -17.33 16.24
N GLN A 254 13.40 -17.00 17.54
CA GLN A 254 12.18 -17.03 18.37
C GLN A 254 11.38 -15.73 18.29
N GLN A 255 11.99 -14.58 17.96
CA GLN A 255 11.29 -13.33 17.77
C GLN A 255 10.39 -13.36 16.52
N CYS A 256 10.82 -14.01 15.44
CA CYS A 256 9.99 -14.21 14.25
C CYS A 256 8.80 -15.15 14.49
N LEU A 257 8.90 -16.10 15.42
CA LEU A 257 7.83 -17.05 15.73
C LEU A 257 6.71 -16.45 16.58
N LEU A 258 6.99 -15.42 17.38
CA LEU A 258 5.99 -14.73 18.21
C LEU A 258 5.14 -13.71 17.40
N LEU A 259 5.54 -13.37 16.16
CA LEU A 259 4.87 -12.42 15.29
C LEU A 259 3.92 -13.05 14.29
N ILE A 260 3.79 -14.39 14.27
CA ILE A 260 2.85 -15.11 13.39
C ILE A 260 1.63 -15.49 14.25
N PRO A 261 0.49 -14.80 14.11
CA PRO A 261 -0.74 -15.29 14.71
C PRO A 261 -1.12 -16.62 14.07
N ARG A 262 -1.37 -17.62 14.89
CA ARG A 262 -1.95 -18.93 14.50
C ARG A 262 -3.35 -18.76 13.94
#